data_592f4d60415fec2b44eec7fd3a0bff17
#
_entry.id   592f4d60415fec2b44eec7fd3a0bff17
#
_cell.length_a   1.000
_cell.length_b   1.000
_cell.length_c   1.000
_cell.angle_alpha   90.00
_cell.angle_beta   90.00
_cell.angle_gamma   90.00
#
_symmetry.space_group_name_H-M   'P 1'
#
loop_
_entity.id
_entity.type
_entity.pdbx_description
1 polymer ?
#
loop_
_entity_poly.entity_id
_entity_poly.type
_entity_poly.pdbx_seq_one_letter_code
_entity_poly.pdbx_strand_id
1 'polypeptide(L)'
;VQSTLSDNDNLLNGMKQFLIEKMGLKISEGKYTDEDFIIAIGTDGFNLDVSAYFQDREVPPILSLTPNKKGFLSFHELSGFSVFIPQVIRGNCWILPRCRLLVEYRSLQGVERLCVLNDVVVNRDPLSGALFLNCSCNGFCFSQLHGDGVIISTPTGSTAYNKGAGGALVHPLLPVFMMTPICALSLSARPIIFPQTAVLKISLDNSNDLKKGPQLAYFTLDGQKHIRFNPGDELTISVSPYNYQSILMNKSIAEWPVRLAGLMGWNERKHQKALPPDPVKK
;
A
#
# COMPACT_ATOMS: atom_id res chain seq x y z
N VAL A 1 24.96 2.04 -14.93
CA VAL A 1 23.55 2.45 -15.04
C VAL A 1 23.03 2.24 -16.46
N GLN A 2 23.81 2.55 -17.51
CA GLN A 2 23.40 2.32 -18.91
C GLN A 2 23.32 0.84 -19.31
N SER A 3 24.17 -0.03 -18.78
CA SER A 3 24.14 -1.47 -19.08
C SER A 3 22.90 -2.19 -18.52
N THR A 4 22.42 -1.78 -17.35
CA THR A 4 21.23 -2.38 -16.71
C THR A 4 19.90 -2.03 -17.40
N LEU A 5 19.81 -0.87 -18.07
CA LEU A 5 18.65 -0.48 -18.87
C LEU A 5 18.56 -1.32 -20.17
N SER A 6 19.67 -1.50 -20.89
CA SER A 6 19.70 -2.31 -22.12
C SER A 6 19.36 -3.79 -21.90
N ASP A 7 19.77 -4.36 -20.76
CA ASP A 7 19.47 -5.76 -20.43
C ASP A 7 17.97 -5.95 -20.09
N ASN A 8 17.35 -5.00 -19.42
CA ASN A 8 15.93 -5.04 -19.12
C ASN A 8 15.07 -4.85 -20.39
N ASP A 9 15.47 -4.00 -21.31
CA ASP A 9 14.80 -3.80 -22.60
C ASP A 9 14.88 -5.07 -23.46
N ASN A 10 16.02 -5.74 -23.48
CA ASN A 10 16.17 -7.02 -24.17
C ASN A 10 15.30 -8.13 -23.56
N LEU A 11 15.19 -8.19 -22.22
CA LEU A 11 14.31 -9.13 -21.54
C LEU A 11 12.83 -8.85 -21.83
N LEU A 12 12.44 -7.58 -21.84
CA LEU A 12 11.07 -7.16 -22.14
C LEU A 12 10.68 -7.51 -23.58
N ASN A 13 11.56 -7.22 -24.54
CA ASN A 13 11.35 -7.57 -25.94
C ASN A 13 11.30 -9.10 -26.14
N GLY A 14 12.18 -9.85 -25.49
CA GLY A 14 12.17 -11.31 -25.50
C GLY A 14 10.88 -11.89 -24.91
N MET A 15 10.35 -11.29 -23.85
CA MET A 15 9.07 -11.68 -23.26
C MET A 15 7.91 -11.39 -24.23
N LYS A 16 7.85 -10.21 -24.85
CA LYS A 16 6.81 -9.87 -25.84
C LYS A 16 6.82 -10.83 -27.01
N GLN A 17 8.00 -11.13 -27.56
CA GLN A 17 8.17 -12.09 -28.65
C GLN A 17 7.73 -13.49 -28.23
N PHE A 18 8.10 -13.95 -27.03
CA PHE A 18 7.67 -15.23 -26.47
C PHE A 18 6.14 -15.32 -26.36
N LEU A 19 5.46 -14.27 -25.85
CA LEU A 19 4.02 -14.24 -25.68
C LEU A 19 3.28 -14.31 -27.04
N ILE A 20 3.74 -13.56 -28.03
CA ILE A 20 3.11 -13.50 -29.35
C ILE A 20 3.44 -14.76 -30.18
N GLU A 21 4.72 -15.07 -30.36
CA GLU A 21 5.16 -16.10 -31.31
C GLU A 21 5.05 -17.52 -30.76
N LYS A 22 5.36 -17.72 -29.46
CA LYS A 22 5.36 -19.07 -28.87
C LYS A 22 4.02 -19.43 -28.23
N MET A 23 3.27 -18.44 -27.73
CA MET A 23 2.03 -18.67 -27.00
C MET A 23 0.78 -18.19 -27.74
N GLY A 24 0.92 -17.45 -28.84
CA GLY A 24 -0.20 -16.94 -29.64
C GLY A 24 -1.12 -15.97 -28.90
N LEU A 25 -0.61 -15.27 -27.89
CA LEU A 25 -1.39 -14.36 -27.07
C LEU A 25 -1.53 -12.99 -27.73
N LYS A 26 -2.68 -12.35 -27.54
CA LYS A 26 -2.85 -10.93 -27.83
C LYS A 26 -2.33 -10.12 -26.65
N ILE A 27 -1.51 -9.10 -26.94
CA ILE A 27 -1.00 -8.17 -25.94
C ILE A 27 -1.66 -6.82 -26.16
N SER A 28 -2.21 -6.26 -25.08
CA SER A 28 -2.67 -4.87 -24.98
C SER A 28 -1.76 -4.13 -24.04
N GLU A 29 -1.26 -2.96 -24.42
CA GLU A 29 -0.39 -2.15 -23.58
C GLU A 29 -1.08 -0.86 -23.15
N GLY A 30 -1.06 -0.57 -21.85
CA GLY A 30 -1.47 0.72 -21.30
C GLY A 30 -2.96 0.99 -21.16
N LYS A 31 -3.85 0.13 -21.67
CA LYS A 31 -5.30 0.21 -21.44
C LYS A 31 -5.83 -1.13 -21.04
N TYR A 32 -6.43 -1.18 -19.84
CA TYR A 32 -6.98 -2.40 -19.26
C TYR A 32 -8.49 -2.42 -19.46
N THR A 33 -9.00 -3.23 -20.38
CA THR A 33 -10.46 -3.33 -20.65
C THR A 33 -11.00 -4.68 -20.21
N ASP A 34 -10.83 -5.71 -21.00
CA ASP A 34 -11.40 -7.05 -20.79
C ASP A 34 -10.29 -8.12 -20.83
N GLU A 35 -9.27 -7.93 -20.01
CA GLU A 35 -8.09 -8.79 -19.97
C GLU A 35 -8.32 -10.01 -19.06
N ASP A 36 -7.87 -11.19 -19.48
CA ASP A 36 -7.89 -12.40 -18.65
C ASP A 36 -6.98 -12.27 -17.43
N PHE A 37 -5.83 -11.62 -17.59
CA PHE A 37 -4.90 -11.25 -16.52
C PHE A 37 -3.94 -10.15 -16.97
N ILE A 38 -3.29 -9.53 -16.01
CA ILE A 38 -2.33 -8.44 -16.22
C ILE A 38 -0.93 -8.91 -15.84
N ILE A 39 0.08 -8.55 -16.63
CA ILE A 39 1.49 -8.68 -16.28
C ILE A 39 2.01 -7.30 -15.89
N ALA A 40 2.21 -7.09 -14.59
CA ALA A 40 2.78 -5.86 -14.06
C ALA A 40 4.29 -6.00 -13.91
N ILE A 41 5.07 -5.19 -14.66
CA ILE A 41 6.54 -5.25 -14.65
C ILE A 41 7.06 -4.00 -13.96
N GLY A 42 7.57 -4.17 -12.74
CA GLY A 42 8.06 -3.04 -11.95
C GLY A 42 8.25 -3.36 -10.47
N THR A 43 8.27 -2.29 -9.68
CA THR A 43 8.37 -2.35 -8.21
C THR A 43 6.99 -2.46 -7.55
N ASP A 44 6.96 -2.55 -6.21
CA ASP A 44 5.71 -2.49 -5.45
C ASP A 44 4.92 -1.20 -5.74
N GLY A 45 5.61 -0.05 -5.92
CA GLY A 45 4.97 1.21 -6.28
C GLY A 45 4.19 1.13 -7.58
N PHE A 46 4.72 0.46 -8.61
CA PHE A 46 3.99 0.26 -9.87
C PHE A 46 2.70 -0.57 -9.70
N ASN A 47 2.70 -1.53 -8.77
CA ASN A 47 1.47 -2.27 -8.44
C ASN A 47 0.42 -1.40 -7.76
N LEU A 48 0.82 -0.35 -7.03
CA LEU A 48 -0.10 0.66 -6.49
C LEU A 48 -0.73 1.47 -7.63
N ASP A 49 0.05 1.86 -8.65
CA ASP A 49 -0.46 2.55 -9.84
C ASP A 49 -1.49 1.70 -10.59
N VAL A 50 -1.18 0.40 -10.78
CA VAL A 50 -2.11 -0.56 -11.39
C VAL A 50 -3.39 -0.68 -10.55
N SER A 51 -3.28 -0.78 -9.22
CA SER A 51 -4.45 -0.82 -8.33
C SER A 51 -5.29 0.46 -8.45
N ALA A 52 -4.64 1.63 -8.49
CA ALA A 52 -5.29 2.93 -8.57
C ALA A 52 -6.05 3.14 -9.90
N TYR A 53 -5.68 2.45 -10.97
CA TYR A 53 -6.42 2.48 -12.23
C TYR A 53 -7.82 1.85 -12.12
N PHE A 54 -7.99 0.82 -11.26
CA PHE A 54 -9.25 0.11 -11.05
C PHE A 54 -9.97 0.61 -9.80
N GLN A 55 -10.43 1.87 -9.82
CA GLN A 55 -11.01 2.51 -8.62
C GLN A 55 -12.29 1.85 -8.12
N ASP A 56 -13.25 1.58 -9.02
CA ASP A 56 -14.64 1.21 -8.71
C ASP A 56 -15.06 -0.12 -9.36
N ARG A 57 -14.10 -0.95 -9.71
CA ARG A 57 -14.34 -2.22 -10.42
C ARG A 57 -13.37 -3.30 -9.97
N GLU A 58 -13.68 -4.54 -10.34
CA GLU A 58 -12.78 -5.66 -10.14
C GLU A 58 -11.45 -5.46 -10.83
N VAL A 59 -10.40 -5.91 -10.17
CA VAL A 59 -9.04 -5.92 -10.71
C VAL A 59 -8.79 -7.30 -11.29
N PRO A 60 -8.47 -7.43 -12.59
CA PRO A 60 -8.07 -8.72 -13.16
C PRO A 60 -6.89 -9.32 -12.38
N PRO A 61 -6.70 -10.66 -12.41
CA PRO A 61 -5.53 -11.28 -11.78
C PRO A 61 -4.22 -10.69 -12.30
N ILE A 62 -3.28 -10.38 -11.38
CA ILE A 62 -2.04 -9.69 -11.70
C ILE A 62 -0.84 -10.57 -11.39
N LEU A 63 -0.05 -10.88 -12.42
CA LEU A 63 1.28 -11.45 -12.30
C LEU A 63 2.30 -10.32 -12.21
N SER A 64 2.84 -10.11 -11.00
CA SER A 64 3.84 -9.05 -10.77
C SER A 64 5.25 -9.59 -10.97
N LEU A 65 5.96 -9.03 -11.95
CA LEU A 65 7.35 -9.36 -12.28
C LEU A 65 8.27 -8.17 -11.96
N THR A 66 9.43 -8.43 -11.39
CA THR A 66 10.41 -7.39 -11.12
C THR A 66 11.72 -7.64 -11.89
N PRO A 67 12.24 -6.62 -12.59
CA PRO A 67 13.56 -6.71 -13.21
C PRO A 67 14.70 -6.51 -12.20
N ASN A 68 14.38 -6.02 -11.00
CA ASN A 68 15.34 -5.60 -9.99
C ASN A 68 15.12 -6.32 -8.66
N LYS A 69 15.21 -5.56 -7.56
CA LYS A 69 15.05 -6.08 -6.21
C LYS A 69 13.61 -6.51 -5.95
N LYS A 70 13.43 -7.72 -5.41
CA LYS A 70 12.13 -8.25 -4.95
C LYS A 70 11.49 -7.35 -3.89
N GLY A 71 10.18 -7.19 -3.99
CA GLY A 71 9.33 -6.48 -3.03
C GLY A 71 8.30 -7.40 -2.38
N PHE A 72 7.30 -6.79 -1.75
CA PHE A 72 6.17 -7.52 -1.15
C PHE A 72 5.06 -7.85 -2.15
N LEU A 73 4.92 -7.04 -3.20
CA LEU A 73 3.99 -7.24 -4.32
C LEU A 73 4.71 -7.80 -5.53
N SER A 74 5.87 -7.23 -5.89
CA SER A 74 6.70 -7.62 -7.02
C SER A 74 7.82 -8.56 -6.56
N PHE A 75 7.57 -9.87 -6.53
CA PHE A 75 8.53 -10.84 -6.00
C PHE A 75 8.97 -11.93 -6.99
N HIS A 76 8.30 -12.05 -8.14
CA HIS A 76 8.76 -12.92 -9.21
C HIS A 76 9.76 -12.18 -10.09
N GLU A 77 10.90 -12.80 -10.39
CA GLU A 77 11.91 -12.21 -11.27
C GLU A 77 11.44 -12.20 -12.72
N LEU A 78 11.67 -11.09 -13.42
CA LEU A 78 11.32 -10.96 -14.83
C LEU A 78 11.97 -12.06 -15.69
N SER A 79 13.21 -12.46 -15.39
CA SER A 79 13.92 -13.53 -16.08
C SER A 79 13.18 -14.88 -16.07
N GLY A 80 12.30 -15.12 -15.11
CA GLY A 80 11.49 -16.33 -14.99
C GLY A 80 10.19 -16.34 -15.79
N PHE A 81 9.91 -15.30 -16.60
CA PHE A 81 8.64 -15.16 -17.32
C PHE A 81 8.25 -16.40 -18.15
N SER A 82 9.21 -17.04 -18.79
CA SER A 82 8.99 -18.24 -19.63
C SER A 82 8.52 -19.47 -18.83
N VAL A 83 8.72 -19.48 -17.53
CA VAL A 83 8.23 -20.50 -16.60
C VAL A 83 6.88 -20.08 -16.02
N PHE A 84 6.74 -18.84 -15.56
CA PHE A 84 5.56 -18.38 -14.83
C PHE A 84 4.32 -18.25 -15.73
N ILE A 85 4.46 -17.62 -16.91
CA ILE A 85 3.31 -17.34 -17.77
C ILE A 85 2.61 -18.61 -18.26
N PRO A 86 3.31 -19.67 -18.74
CA PRO A 86 2.66 -20.93 -19.08
C PRO A 86 1.92 -21.58 -17.91
N GLN A 87 2.39 -21.42 -16.67
CA GLN A 87 1.70 -21.94 -15.48
C GLN A 87 0.40 -21.17 -15.23
N VAL A 88 0.43 -19.84 -15.34
CA VAL A 88 -0.78 -18.99 -15.20
C VAL A 88 -1.84 -19.41 -16.22
N ILE A 89 -1.48 -19.55 -17.50
CA ILE A 89 -2.41 -19.93 -18.57
C ILE A 89 -3.02 -21.31 -18.36
N ARG A 90 -2.25 -22.25 -17.79
CA ARG A 90 -2.74 -23.60 -17.44
C ARG A 90 -3.56 -23.64 -16.15
N GLY A 91 -3.73 -22.52 -15.46
CA GLY A 91 -4.38 -22.47 -14.15
C GLY A 91 -3.54 -23.06 -13.00
N ASN A 92 -2.25 -23.35 -13.23
CA ASN A 92 -1.33 -23.86 -12.22
C ASN A 92 -0.75 -22.72 -11.36
N CYS A 93 -1.63 -21.87 -10.88
CA CYS A 93 -1.28 -20.74 -10.01
C CYS A 93 -2.34 -20.57 -8.93
N TRP A 94 -2.04 -19.71 -7.98
CA TRP A 94 -2.95 -19.36 -6.91
C TRP A 94 -3.25 -17.87 -6.97
N ILE A 95 -4.50 -17.48 -6.74
CA ILE A 95 -4.90 -16.06 -6.64
C ILE A 95 -5.04 -15.70 -5.16
N LEU A 96 -4.24 -14.74 -4.73
CA LEU A 96 -4.32 -14.13 -3.41
C LEU A 96 -5.16 -12.85 -3.50
N PRO A 97 -6.40 -12.84 -2.99
CA PRO A 97 -7.19 -11.62 -2.91
C PRO A 97 -6.62 -10.73 -1.81
N ARG A 98 -6.15 -9.54 -2.18
CA ARG A 98 -5.70 -8.52 -1.25
C ARG A 98 -6.79 -7.47 -1.11
N CYS A 99 -7.27 -7.24 0.11
CA CYS A 99 -8.28 -6.22 0.32
C CYS A 99 -7.73 -4.83 -0.05
N ARG A 100 -8.61 -3.96 -0.53
CA ARG A 100 -8.38 -2.53 -0.70
C ARG A 100 -9.30 -1.78 0.27
N LEU A 101 -8.91 -0.57 0.65
CA LEU A 101 -9.82 0.33 1.36
C LEU A 101 -10.57 1.20 0.35
N LEU A 102 -11.86 1.36 0.57
CA LEU A 102 -12.69 2.37 -0.06
C LEU A 102 -12.70 3.59 0.83
N VAL A 103 -12.29 4.72 0.27
CA VAL A 103 -12.22 6.02 0.92
C VAL A 103 -13.28 6.92 0.31
N GLU A 104 -14.27 7.30 1.08
CA GLU A 104 -15.23 8.34 0.73
C GLU A 104 -14.78 9.64 1.39
N TYR A 105 -14.30 10.57 0.59
CA TYR A 105 -13.92 11.92 1.00
C TYR A 105 -15.08 12.87 0.76
N ARG A 106 -15.58 13.46 1.81
CA ARG A 106 -16.64 14.46 1.80
C ARG A 106 -16.08 15.83 2.14
N SER A 107 -16.25 16.79 1.25
CA SER A 107 -15.86 18.17 1.41
C SER A 107 -17.02 19.10 1.01
N LEU A 108 -16.81 20.40 1.14
CA LEU A 108 -17.76 21.42 0.62
C LEU A 108 -17.95 21.34 -0.90
N GLN A 109 -17.00 20.76 -1.63
CA GLN A 109 -17.05 20.62 -3.10
C GLN A 109 -17.83 19.38 -3.54
N GLY A 110 -18.13 18.44 -2.63
CA GLY A 110 -18.86 17.23 -2.92
C GLY A 110 -18.27 16.00 -2.26
N VAL A 111 -18.59 14.84 -2.82
CA VAL A 111 -18.13 13.53 -2.35
C VAL A 111 -17.32 12.86 -3.44
N GLU A 112 -16.10 12.46 -3.11
CA GLU A 112 -15.21 11.68 -3.98
C GLU A 112 -14.99 10.30 -3.38
N ARG A 113 -14.96 9.26 -4.23
CA ARG A 113 -14.70 7.87 -3.82
C ARG A 113 -13.42 7.37 -4.47
N LEU A 114 -12.53 6.83 -3.66
CA LEU A 114 -11.21 6.40 -4.07
C LEU A 114 -10.88 5.07 -3.41
N CYS A 115 -10.15 4.20 -4.11
CA CYS A 115 -9.67 2.93 -3.55
C CYS A 115 -8.15 2.96 -3.39
N VAL A 116 -7.66 2.38 -2.29
CA VAL A 116 -6.23 2.24 -2.01
C VAL A 116 -5.87 0.80 -1.68
N LEU A 117 -4.66 0.40 -2.05
CA LEU A 117 -4.15 -0.93 -1.78
C LEU A 117 -3.35 -1.01 -0.46
N ASN A 118 -2.55 0.00 -0.15
CA ASN A 118 -1.76 0.05 1.08
C ASN A 118 -2.48 0.80 2.20
N ASP A 119 -2.60 2.11 2.07
CA ASP A 119 -3.02 2.96 3.18
C ASP A 119 -3.60 4.31 2.77
N VAL A 120 -4.36 4.86 3.71
CA VAL A 120 -4.78 6.27 3.79
C VAL A 120 -4.06 6.88 4.97
N VAL A 121 -3.37 7.98 4.76
CA VAL A 121 -2.63 8.65 5.80
C VAL A 121 -3.12 10.09 5.97
N VAL A 122 -3.59 10.43 7.14
CA VAL A 122 -3.86 11.83 7.53
C VAL A 122 -2.67 12.35 8.30
N ASN A 123 -2.05 13.41 7.80
CA ASN A 123 -0.89 14.05 8.43
C ASN A 123 -1.14 15.53 8.66
N ARG A 124 -0.48 16.09 9.68
CA ARG A 124 -0.38 17.53 9.84
C ARG A 124 0.50 18.14 8.76
N ASP A 125 0.19 19.39 8.42
CA ASP A 125 1.12 20.23 7.67
C ASP A 125 2.35 20.55 8.54
N PRO A 126 3.55 20.67 7.99
CA PRO A 126 4.74 21.09 8.74
C PRO A 126 4.59 22.39 9.53
N LEU A 127 3.71 23.30 9.06
CA LEU A 127 3.43 24.57 9.72
C LEU A 127 2.31 24.48 10.77
N SER A 128 1.67 23.30 10.91
CA SER A 128 0.62 23.07 11.91
C SER A 128 1.22 22.54 13.21
N GLY A 129 0.55 22.83 14.32
CA GLY A 129 0.71 22.07 15.55
C GLY A 129 0.18 20.64 15.41
N ALA A 130 0.21 19.86 16.49
CA ALA A 130 -0.39 18.53 16.50
C ALA A 130 -1.88 18.59 16.19
N LEU A 131 -2.37 17.63 15.43
CA LEU A 131 -3.79 17.54 15.04
C LEU A 131 -4.65 17.00 16.17
N PHE A 132 -5.90 17.38 16.18
CA PHE A 132 -6.97 16.76 16.95
C PHE A 132 -7.92 16.08 15.97
N LEU A 133 -7.84 14.77 15.89
CA LEU A 133 -8.63 13.95 14.97
C LEU A 133 -9.74 13.22 15.72
N ASN A 134 -10.98 13.50 15.35
CA ASN A 134 -12.12 12.74 15.84
C ASN A 134 -12.19 11.42 15.07
N CYS A 135 -12.13 10.31 15.79
CA CYS A 135 -12.16 8.96 15.24
C CYS A 135 -13.41 8.25 15.71
N SER A 136 -14.24 7.79 14.77
CA SER A 136 -15.43 6.99 15.07
C SER A 136 -15.43 5.69 14.29
N CYS A 137 -16.07 4.67 14.87
CA CYS A 137 -16.28 3.37 14.27
C CYS A 137 -17.77 3.03 14.31
N ASN A 138 -18.35 2.71 13.15
CA ASN A 138 -19.77 2.39 13.01
C ASN A 138 -20.71 3.44 13.65
N GLY A 139 -20.35 4.72 13.53
CA GLY A 139 -21.10 5.84 14.06
C GLY A 139 -20.80 6.21 15.53
N PHE A 140 -20.02 5.40 16.25
CA PHE A 140 -19.64 5.68 17.64
C PHE A 140 -18.25 6.33 17.70
N CYS A 141 -18.16 7.53 18.24
CA CYS A 141 -16.89 8.18 18.50
C CYS A 141 -16.19 7.43 19.65
N PHE A 142 -14.98 6.93 19.38
CA PHE A 142 -14.21 6.17 20.36
C PHE A 142 -12.92 6.87 20.78
N SER A 143 -12.46 7.84 20.01
CA SER A 143 -11.22 8.57 20.32
C SER A 143 -11.21 9.96 19.70
N GLN A 144 -10.63 10.91 20.43
CA GLN A 144 -10.06 12.11 19.85
C GLN A 144 -8.54 11.94 19.91
N LEU A 145 -7.94 11.64 18.77
CA LEU A 145 -6.51 11.42 18.66
C LEU A 145 -5.78 12.76 18.59
N HIS A 146 -4.80 12.95 19.49
CA HIS A 146 -3.92 14.12 19.48
C HIS A 146 -2.50 13.68 19.11
N GLY A 147 -1.99 14.16 17.97
CA GLY A 147 -0.69 13.74 17.43
C GLY A 147 -0.40 14.31 16.05
N ASP A 148 0.61 13.77 15.37
CA ASP A 148 0.98 14.20 14.03
C ASP A 148 0.01 13.70 12.94
N GLY A 149 -0.74 12.62 13.23
CA GLY A 149 -1.69 12.07 12.28
C GLY A 149 -2.11 10.63 12.56
N VAL A 150 -2.67 9.99 11.57
CA VAL A 150 -3.13 8.60 11.64
C VAL A 150 -2.98 7.90 10.29
N ILE A 151 -2.63 6.62 10.32
CA ILE A 151 -2.57 5.72 9.17
C ILE A 151 -3.71 4.73 9.27
N ILE A 152 -4.53 4.60 8.23
CA ILE A 152 -5.49 3.52 8.08
C ILE A 152 -4.96 2.60 6.99
N SER A 153 -4.59 1.37 7.35
CA SER A 153 -3.81 0.47 6.49
C SER A 153 -4.49 -0.88 6.28
N THR A 154 -4.35 -1.42 5.07
CA THR A 154 -4.67 -2.81 4.76
C THR A 154 -3.61 -3.76 5.30
N PRO A 155 -3.86 -5.10 5.35
CA PRO A 155 -2.81 -6.08 5.61
C PRO A 155 -1.63 -5.98 4.62
N THR A 156 -1.89 -5.65 3.36
CA THR A 156 -0.83 -5.41 2.35
C THR A 156 0.02 -4.20 2.75
N GLY A 157 -0.60 -3.09 3.12
CA GLY A 157 0.07 -1.87 3.59
C GLY A 157 0.73 -2.00 4.96
N SER A 158 0.45 -3.10 5.69
CA SER A 158 1.07 -3.34 7.02
C SER A 158 2.60 -3.35 6.97
N THR A 159 3.19 -3.67 5.82
CA THR A 159 4.64 -3.69 5.59
C THR A 159 5.19 -2.36 5.06
N ALA A 160 4.32 -1.40 4.75
CA ALA A 160 4.66 -0.06 4.25
C ALA A 160 4.80 0.98 5.39
N TYR A 161 4.15 2.13 5.30
CA TYR A 161 4.28 3.19 6.29
C TYR A 161 3.76 2.79 7.68
N ASN A 162 2.71 1.97 7.74
CA ASN A 162 2.18 1.40 8.98
C ASN A 162 3.28 0.78 9.86
N LYS A 163 4.21 0.00 9.27
CA LYS A 163 5.35 -0.56 9.98
C LYS A 163 6.26 0.52 10.58
N GLY A 164 6.57 1.57 9.80
CA GLY A 164 7.40 2.69 10.25
C GLY A 164 6.80 3.44 11.44
N ALA A 165 5.48 3.51 11.53
CA ALA A 165 4.75 4.10 12.64
C ALA A 165 4.53 3.15 13.83
N GLY A 166 5.10 1.94 13.81
CA GLY A 166 4.96 0.96 14.89
C GLY A 166 3.67 0.13 14.85
N GLY A 167 2.97 0.12 13.73
CA GLY A 167 1.81 -0.74 13.50
C GLY A 167 2.18 -2.21 13.34
N ALA A 168 1.19 -3.10 13.57
CA ALA A 168 1.39 -4.53 13.45
C ALA A 168 1.63 -4.96 11.99
N LEU A 169 2.44 -6.02 11.80
CA LEU A 169 2.58 -6.72 10.53
C LEU A 169 1.46 -7.76 10.45
N VAL A 170 0.65 -7.69 9.40
CA VAL A 170 -0.55 -8.50 9.26
C VAL A 170 -0.50 -9.31 7.97
N HIS A 171 -0.78 -10.61 8.09
CA HIS A 171 -0.81 -11.51 6.94
C HIS A 171 -1.92 -11.09 5.95
N PRO A 172 -1.66 -11.05 4.63
CA PRO A 172 -2.61 -10.55 3.62
C PRO A 172 -3.96 -11.29 3.57
N LEU A 173 -4.02 -12.53 4.06
CA LEU A 173 -5.26 -13.32 4.10
C LEU A 173 -6.19 -12.98 5.28
N LEU A 174 -5.74 -12.18 6.24
CA LEU A 174 -6.59 -11.83 7.38
C LEU A 174 -7.62 -10.76 6.97
N PRO A 175 -8.93 -10.98 7.26
CA PRO A 175 -10.00 -10.06 6.90
C PRO A 175 -10.09 -8.89 7.90
N VAL A 176 -9.07 -8.07 7.93
CA VAL A 176 -8.92 -6.95 8.86
C VAL A 176 -8.34 -5.73 8.15
N PHE A 177 -8.38 -4.58 8.81
CA PHE A 177 -7.57 -3.41 8.51
C PHE A 177 -7.14 -2.73 9.81
N MET A 178 -6.22 -1.79 9.75
CA MET A 178 -5.58 -1.23 10.94
C MET A 178 -5.67 0.28 10.97
N MET A 179 -5.72 0.82 12.18
CA MET A 179 -5.52 2.24 12.46
C MET A 179 -4.28 2.41 13.33
N THR A 180 -3.28 3.13 12.86
CA THR A 180 -2.03 3.36 13.56
C THR A 180 -1.81 4.85 13.76
N PRO A 181 -1.77 5.35 15.00
CA PRO A 181 -1.45 6.75 15.31
C PRO A 181 -0.02 7.10 14.89
N ILE A 182 0.19 8.34 14.45
CA ILE A 182 1.51 8.90 14.15
C ILE A 182 1.89 9.87 15.26
N CYS A 183 2.98 9.59 15.96
CA CYS A 183 3.51 10.46 17.03
C CYS A 183 2.41 10.94 17.99
N ALA A 184 1.55 10.05 18.46
CA ALA A 184 0.47 10.41 19.38
C ALA A 184 1.04 10.93 20.70
N LEU A 185 0.48 12.04 21.19
CA LEU A 185 0.86 12.63 22.47
C LEU A 185 0.30 11.86 23.67
N SER A 186 -0.83 11.15 23.47
CA SER A 186 -1.38 10.28 24.50
C SER A 186 -0.59 8.98 24.61
N LEU A 187 -0.10 8.67 25.82
CA LEU A 187 0.60 7.41 26.11
C LEU A 187 -0.29 6.17 25.96
N SER A 188 -1.60 6.33 26.00
CA SER A 188 -2.58 5.24 25.81
C SER A 188 -2.94 4.97 24.36
N ALA A 189 -2.60 5.87 23.43
CA ALA A 189 -2.84 5.65 22.01
C ALA A 189 -1.97 4.49 21.50
N ARG A 190 -2.61 3.51 20.88
CA ARG A 190 -1.97 2.31 20.33
C ARG A 190 -2.57 1.99 18.96
N PRO A 191 -1.83 1.28 18.10
CA PRO A 191 -2.41 0.69 16.90
C PRO A 191 -3.58 -0.23 17.24
N ILE A 192 -4.65 -0.11 16.45
CA ILE A 192 -5.89 -0.90 16.62
C ILE A 192 -6.13 -1.68 15.33
N ILE A 193 -6.52 -2.94 15.45
CA ILE A 193 -6.93 -3.80 14.34
C ILE A 193 -8.45 -3.89 14.36
N PHE A 194 -9.07 -3.59 13.21
CA PHE A 194 -10.52 -3.64 13.01
C PHE A 194 -10.90 -4.80 12.08
N PRO A 195 -12.06 -5.43 12.28
CA PRO A 195 -12.62 -6.37 11.32
C PRO A 195 -12.96 -5.65 10.02
N GLN A 196 -12.92 -6.36 8.89
CA GLN A 196 -13.23 -5.77 7.57
C GLN A 196 -14.65 -5.18 7.45
N THR A 197 -15.56 -5.54 8.36
CA THR A 197 -16.93 -5.03 8.42
C THR A 197 -17.04 -3.67 9.13
N ALA A 198 -15.97 -3.19 9.75
CA ALA A 198 -15.96 -1.89 10.40
C ALA A 198 -15.93 -0.76 9.36
N VAL A 199 -16.58 0.35 9.71
CA VAL A 199 -16.55 1.61 8.97
C VAL A 199 -15.96 2.66 9.88
N LEU A 200 -14.77 3.17 9.53
CA LEU A 200 -14.12 4.25 10.25
C LEU A 200 -14.47 5.60 9.64
N LYS A 201 -14.62 6.59 10.50
CA LYS A 201 -14.81 7.98 10.11
C LYS A 201 -13.77 8.84 10.81
N ILE A 202 -13.06 9.65 10.05
CA ILE A 202 -12.02 10.56 10.53
C ILE A 202 -12.38 11.98 10.11
N SER A 203 -12.33 12.90 11.05
CA SER A 203 -12.49 14.34 10.80
C SER A 203 -11.57 15.14 11.70
N LEU A 204 -11.24 16.36 11.27
CA LEU A 204 -10.56 17.33 12.14
C LEU A 204 -11.55 17.83 13.19
N ASP A 205 -11.05 18.09 14.38
CA ASP A 205 -11.85 18.72 15.41
C ASP A 205 -12.18 20.17 15.02
N ASN A 206 -13.49 20.48 14.98
CA ASN A 206 -14.04 21.79 14.63
C ASN A 206 -14.30 22.68 15.85
N SER A 207 -13.85 22.28 17.03
CA SER A 207 -14.06 23.15 18.21
C SER A 207 -13.32 24.46 18.02
N ASN A 208 -14.01 25.59 18.26
CA ASN A 208 -13.42 26.92 18.26
C ASN A 208 -12.49 27.17 19.47
N ASP A 209 -11.80 26.14 19.94
CA ASP A 209 -10.86 26.26 21.04
C ASP A 209 -9.59 26.94 20.56
N LEU A 210 -9.45 28.22 20.89
CA LEU A 210 -8.29 29.05 20.53
C LEU A 210 -6.96 28.47 21.04
N LYS A 211 -6.97 27.55 22.01
CA LYS A 211 -5.77 26.88 22.52
C LYS A 211 -5.21 25.84 21.55
N LYS A 212 -6.02 25.34 20.60
CA LYS A 212 -5.61 24.34 19.64
C LYS A 212 -4.83 24.90 18.45
N GLY A 213 -4.91 26.20 18.22
CA GLY A 213 -4.30 26.84 17.05
C GLY A 213 -4.90 26.38 15.72
N PRO A 214 -4.37 26.86 14.58
CA PRO A 214 -4.84 26.43 13.27
C PRO A 214 -4.45 24.98 13.00
N GLN A 215 -5.43 24.15 12.65
CA GLN A 215 -5.19 22.77 12.24
C GLN A 215 -5.09 22.69 10.72
N LEU A 216 -3.87 22.59 10.24
CA LEU A 216 -3.57 22.39 8.83
C LEU A 216 -3.20 20.93 8.62
N ALA A 217 -4.00 20.24 7.83
CA ALA A 217 -3.80 18.84 7.55
C ALA A 217 -3.94 18.52 6.06
N TYR A 218 -3.40 17.39 5.67
CA TYR A 218 -3.62 16.78 4.38
C TYR A 218 -3.78 15.28 4.57
N PHE A 219 -4.38 14.63 3.59
CA PHE A 219 -4.35 13.17 3.54
C PHE A 219 -3.73 12.69 2.23
N THR A 220 -3.14 11.50 2.29
CA THR A 220 -2.53 10.83 1.15
C THR A 220 -3.14 9.46 0.94
N LEU A 221 -3.14 9.00 -0.30
CA LEU A 221 -3.65 7.72 -0.75
C LEU A 221 -2.51 6.96 -1.41
N ASP A 222 -2.11 5.82 -0.84
CA ASP A 222 -0.97 5.01 -1.30
C ASP A 222 0.32 5.82 -1.50
N GLY A 223 0.48 6.94 -0.76
CA GLY A 223 1.61 7.85 -0.87
C GLY A 223 1.67 8.69 -2.15
N GLN A 224 0.65 8.66 -3.01
CA GLN A 224 0.70 9.28 -4.34
C GLN A 224 -0.04 10.62 -4.43
N LYS A 225 -1.27 10.70 -3.92
CA LYS A 225 -2.08 11.91 -3.94
C LYS A 225 -1.98 12.65 -2.62
N HIS A 226 -1.75 13.96 -2.67
CA HIS A 226 -1.82 14.85 -1.51
C HIS A 226 -3.06 15.72 -1.63
N ILE A 227 -4.01 15.55 -0.73
CA ILE A 227 -5.27 16.29 -0.73
C ILE A 227 -5.37 17.07 0.59
N ARG A 228 -5.67 18.35 0.52
CA ARG A 228 -5.85 19.17 1.71
C ARG A 228 -7.08 18.69 2.47
N PHE A 229 -6.93 18.56 3.79
CA PHE A 229 -7.97 18.11 4.69
C PHE A 229 -8.32 19.26 5.64
N ASN A 230 -9.51 19.84 5.44
CA ASN A 230 -9.90 21.04 6.15
C ASN A 230 -10.85 20.70 7.31
N PRO A 231 -10.97 21.58 8.31
CA PRO A 231 -12.05 21.50 9.28
C PRO A 231 -13.43 21.48 8.57
N GLY A 232 -14.26 20.48 8.92
CA GLY A 232 -15.52 20.24 8.25
C GLY A 232 -15.48 19.16 7.16
N ASP A 233 -14.31 18.81 6.65
CA ASP A 233 -14.14 17.64 5.79
C ASP A 233 -14.20 16.35 6.59
N GLU A 234 -14.59 15.27 5.92
CA GLU A 234 -14.75 13.95 6.52
C GLU A 234 -14.21 12.86 5.61
N LEU A 235 -13.44 11.93 6.16
CA LEU A 235 -13.07 10.68 5.53
C LEU A 235 -13.89 9.54 6.13
N THR A 236 -14.64 8.84 5.30
CA THR A 236 -15.27 7.56 5.68
C THR A 236 -14.50 6.45 4.99
N ILE A 237 -13.99 5.50 5.77
CA ILE A 237 -13.08 4.45 5.31
C ILE A 237 -13.67 3.09 5.65
N SER A 238 -13.80 2.25 4.64
CA SER A 238 -14.29 0.87 4.74
C SER A 238 -13.49 -0.05 3.82
N VAL A 239 -13.69 -1.35 3.90
CA VAL A 239 -13.10 -2.27 2.93
C VAL A 239 -13.87 -2.21 1.62
N SER A 240 -13.15 -2.10 0.50
CA SER A 240 -13.73 -2.12 -0.84
C SER A 240 -14.29 -3.51 -1.18
N PRO A 241 -15.40 -3.61 -1.92
CA PRO A 241 -15.88 -4.90 -2.45
C PRO A 241 -14.93 -5.48 -3.50
N TYR A 242 -14.04 -4.68 -4.06
CA TYR A 242 -13.13 -5.06 -5.14
C TYR A 242 -11.73 -5.27 -4.64
N ASN A 243 -11.30 -6.53 -4.60
CA ASN A 243 -9.94 -6.91 -4.18
C ASN A 243 -8.91 -6.69 -5.30
N TYR A 244 -7.64 -6.48 -4.90
CA TYR A 244 -6.50 -6.61 -5.79
C TYR A 244 -6.07 -8.08 -5.83
N GLN A 245 -6.08 -8.70 -7.00
CA GLN A 245 -5.87 -10.13 -7.18
C GLN A 245 -4.42 -10.44 -7.57
N SER A 246 -3.58 -10.81 -6.59
CA SER A 246 -2.19 -11.20 -6.87
C SER A 246 -2.08 -12.65 -7.31
N ILE A 247 -1.41 -12.91 -8.44
CA ILE A 247 -1.06 -14.27 -8.87
C ILE A 247 0.19 -14.74 -8.13
N LEU A 248 0.10 -15.90 -7.48
CA LEU A 248 1.18 -16.60 -6.79
C LEU A 248 1.43 -17.96 -7.46
N MET A 249 2.70 -18.37 -7.55
CA MET A 249 3.06 -19.69 -8.08
C MET A 249 2.84 -20.83 -7.07
N ASN A 250 2.84 -20.51 -5.78
CA ASN A 250 2.67 -21.48 -4.69
C ASN A 250 1.56 -21.05 -3.73
N LYS A 251 0.79 -22.04 -3.25
CA LYS A 251 -0.22 -21.90 -2.20
C LYS A 251 0.38 -22.23 -0.83
N SER A 252 1.27 -21.43 -0.33
CA SER A 252 1.81 -21.66 1.01
C SER A 252 1.63 -20.46 1.91
N ILE A 253 0.89 -20.63 3.01
CA ILE A 253 0.77 -19.62 4.07
C ILE A 253 2.15 -19.30 4.66
N ALA A 254 3.06 -20.25 4.69
CA ALA A 254 4.42 -20.08 5.20
C ALA A 254 5.30 -19.21 4.29
N GLU A 255 4.94 -19.00 3.04
CA GLU A 255 5.74 -18.21 2.09
C GLU A 255 5.80 -16.72 2.51
N TRP A 256 4.71 -16.17 3.02
CA TRP A 256 4.68 -14.77 3.43
C TRP A 256 5.64 -14.44 4.59
N PRO A 257 5.64 -15.17 5.75
CA PRO A 257 6.60 -14.89 6.83
C PRO A 257 8.06 -15.14 6.42
N VAL A 258 8.34 -16.12 5.55
CA VAL A 258 9.69 -16.35 5.02
C VAL A 258 10.14 -15.17 4.16
N ARG A 259 9.28 -14.69 3.27
CA ARG A 259 9.54 -13.49 2.46
C ARG A 259 9.71 -12.25 3.33
N LEU A 260 8.85 -12.07 4.32
CA LEU A 260 8.93 -10.98 5.29
C LEU A 260 10.28 -10.96 6.00
N ALA A 261 10.73 -12.10 6.53
CA ALA A 261 12.02 -12.23 7.21
C ALA A 261 13.18 -11.84 6.28
N GLY A 262 13.19 -12.33 5.04
CA GLY A 262 14.22 -12.00 4.04
C GLY A 262 14.23 -10.53 3.64
N LEU A 263 13.06 -9.94 3.35
CA LEU A 263 12.96 -8.53 2.95
C LEU A 263 13.30 -7.56 4.09
N MET A 264 13.05 -7.95 5.33
CA MET A 264 13.35 -7.15 6.53
C MET A 264 14.75 -7.41 7.09
N GLY A 265 15.49 -8.41 6.58
CA GLY A 265 16.79 -8.78 7.09
C GLY A 265 16.73 -9.27 8.56
N TRP A 266 15.68 -10.01 8.92
CA TRP A 266 15.57 -10.57 10.26
C TRP A 266 16.69 -11.57 10.49
N ASN A 267 17.28 -11.51 11.69
CA ASN A 267 18.44 -12.33 12.09
C ASN A 267 19.73 -12.08 11.28
N GLU A 268 19.75 -11.09 10.39
CA GLU A 268 20.98 -10.64 9.74
C GLU A 268 21.76 -9.74 10.70
N ARG A 269 23.00 -10.13 11.04
CA ARG A 269 23.93 -9.29 11.80
C ARG A 269 24.55 -8.27 10.85
N LYS A 270 24.02 -7.06 10.82
CA LYS A 270 24.69 -5.95 10.12
C LYS A 270 25.84 -5.44 11.00
N HIS A 271 27.07 -5.61 10.55
CA HIS A 271 28.21 -4.94 11.20
C HIS A 271 28.02 -3.42 11.07
N GLN A 272 27.97 -2.74 12.20
CA GLN A 272 27.93 -1.28 12.24
C GLN A 272 29.27 -0.77 11.67
N LYS A 273 29.21 0.11 10.67
CA LYS A 273 30.43 0.79 10.19
C LYS A 273 31.01 1.59 11.35
N ALA A 274 32.34 1.49 11.54
CA ALA A 274 33.03 2.33 12.49
C ALA A 274 32.76 3.80 12.15
N LEU A 275 32.57 4.62 13.17
CA LEU A 275 32.50 6.06 12.98
C LEU A 275 33.81 6.55 12.37
N PRO A 276 33.79 7.54 11.46
CA PRO A 276 35.00 8.16 10.98
C PRO A 276 35.81 8.67 12.17
N PRO A 277 37.16 8.61 12.10
CA PRO A 277 37.99 9.10 13.18
C PRO A 277 37.68 10.57 13.46
N ASP A 278 37.63 10.92 14.74
CA ASP A 278 37.33 12.26 15.23
C ASP A 278 38.31 13.29 14.60
N PRO A 279 37.84 14.26 13.83
CA PRO A 279 38.70 15.25 13.18
C PRO A 279 39.44 16.18 14.19
N VAL A 280 39.04 16.16 15.46
CA VAL A 280 39.62 17.00 16.52
C VAL A 280 40.84 16.33 17.21
N LYS A 281 41.15 15.06 16.90
CA LYS A 281 42.31 14.36 17.41
C LYS A 281 43.48 14.31 16.42
N LYS A 282 43.81 15.44 15.80
CA LYS A 282 45.11 15.65 15.16
C LYS A 282 45.90 16.74 15.84
#